data_eeb0dfb6618a60248ba2a9787bd05f43
#
_entry.id   eeb0dfb6618a60248ba2a9787bd05f43
#
_cell.length_a   1.000
_cell.length_b   1.000
_cell.length_c   1.000
_cell.angle_alpha   90.00
_cell.angle_beta   90.00
_cell.angle_gamma   90.00
#
_symmetry.space_group_name_H-M   'P 1'
#
loop_
_entity.id
_entity.type
_entity.pdbx_description
1 polymer ?
#
loop_
_entity_poly.entity_id
_entity_poly.type
_entity_poly.pdbx_seq_one_letter_code
_entity_poly.pdbx_strand_id
1 'polypeptide(L)'
;MTIYQTIINLLEDNKIPYQTRTHEPTLTSKDSAKARGEELSTGAKAIVMKVQNDFCLLVLPANQKVDSNKVKQYFKDQGKRVKKIRFASSEELLEQTGLVSGSVPPFGHPILAYPLFVDPTLLKNESISFNAGSLTKSLTISTVDYEKVADVTFFDFGIVPS
;
A
#
# COMPACT_ATOMS: atom_id res chain seq x y z
N MET A 1 -15.31 14.09 3.23
CA MET A 1 -15.35 12.72 2.70
C MET A 1 -14.17 11.93 3.28
N THR A 2 -14.41 10.74 3.77
CA THR A 2 -13.34 9.88 4.30
C THR A 2 -12.49 9.31 3.16
N ILE A 3 -11.28 8.88 3.48
CA ILE A 3 -10.42 8.17 2.51
C ILE A 3 -11.14 6.93 1.99
N TYR A 4 -11.79 6.17 2.87
CA TYR A 4 -12.60 5.01 2.47
C TYR A 4 -13.63 5.38 1.39
N GLN A 5 -14.39 6.44 1.61
CA GLN A 5 -15.41 6.86 0.66
C GLN A 5 -14.80 7.33 -0.65
N THR A 6 -13.64 8.00 -0.59
CA THR A 6 -12.93 8.44 -1.79
C THR A 6 -12.46 7.24 -2.63
N ILE A 7 -12.00 6.17 -1.98
CA ILE A 7 -11.61 4.93 -2.67
C ILE A 7 -12.83 4.29 -3.33
N ILE A 8 -13.95 4.17 -2.60
CA ILE A 8 -15.19 3.61 -3.14
C ILE A 8 -15.62 4.40 -4.39
N ASN A 9 -15.60 5.73 -4.32
CA ASN A 9 -15.96 6.58 -5.45
C ASN A 9 -15.01 6.35 -6.64
N LEU A 10 -13.71 6.23 -6.39
CA LEU A 10 -12.74 5.93 -7.45
C LEU A 10 -13.07 4.62 -8.16
N LEU A 11 -13.37 3.57 -7.39
CA LEU A 11 -13.72 2.27 -7.95
C LEU A 11 -15.02 2.31 -8.73
N GLU A 12 -16.05 2.95 -8.19
CA GLU A 12 -17.35 3.05 -8.85
C GLU A 12 -17.29 3.90 -10.12
N ASP A 13 -16.58 5.03 -10.09
CA ASP A 13 -16.41 5.89 -11.25
C ASP A 13 -15.70 5.17 -12.40
N ASN A 14 -14.85 4.21 -12.09
CA ASN A 14 -14.14 3.40 -13.08
C ASN A 14 -14.80 2.04 -13.34
N LYS A 15 -15.99 1.81 -12.78
CA LYS A 15 -16.79 0.60 -12.96
C LYS A 15 -16.05 -0.67 -12.55
N ILE A 16 -15.28 -0.58 -11.47
CA ILE A 16 -14.50 -1.69 -10.94
C ILE A 16 -15.32 -2.44 -9.88
N PRO A 17 -15.53 -3.76 -10.05
CA PRO A 17 -16.17 -4.57 -9.02
C PRO A 17 -15.25 -4.66 -7.79
N TYR A 18 -15.86 -4.59 -6.61
CA TYR A 18 -15.12 -4.73 -5.37
C TYR A 18 -15.95 -5.46 -4.32
N GLN A 19 -15.27 -6.08 -3.36
CA GLN A 19 -15.90 -6.67 -2.19
C GLN A 19 -15.49 -5.85 -0.96
N THR A 20 -16.43 -5.64 -0.08
CA THR A 20 -16.18 -4.94 1.18
C THR A 20 -16.27 -5.92 2.34
N ARG A 21 -15.43 -5.72 3.36
CA ARG A 21 -15.51 -6.46 4.62
C ARG A 21 -15.34 -5.49 5.77
N THR A 22 -16.17 -5.68 6.79
CA THR A 22 -16.03 -4.98 8.08
C THR A 22 -15.62 -6.01 9.11
N HIS A 23 -14.62 -5.70 9.90
CA HIS A 23 -14.06 -6.63 10.90
C HIS A 23 -13.54 -5.85 12.10
N GLU A 24 -13.18 -6.59 13.15
CA GLU A 24 -12.53 -5.99 14.30
C GLU A 24 -11.23 -5.30 13.91
N PRO A 25 -10.78 -4.28 14.64
CA PRO A 25 -9.53 -3.60 14.33
C PRO A 25 -8.36 -4.57 14.24
N THR A 26 -7.57 -4.43 13.19
CA THR A 26 -6.39 -5.27 12.95
C THR A 26 -5.12 -4.43 13.05
N LEU A 27 -4.13 -4.91 13.79
CA LEU A 27 -2.88 -4.20 14.03
C LEU A 27 -1.74 -4.69 13.14
N THR A 28 -1.84 -5.91 12.59
CA THR A 28 -0.80 -6.51 11.75
C THR A 28 -1.39 -7.06 10.46
N SER A 29 -0.53 -7.29 9.46
CA SER A 29 -0.92 -7.95 8.21
C SER A 29 -1.47 -9.36 8.46
N LYS A 30 -0.91 -10.07 9.43
CA LYS A 30 -1.40 -11.39 9.84
C LYS A 30 -2.83 -11.32 10.38
N ASP A 31 -3.09 -10.35 11.25
CA ASP A 31 -4.43 -10.14 11.82
C ASP A 31 -5.42 -9.79 10.72
N SER A 32 -5.03 -8.96 9.77
CA SER A 32 -5.88 -8.58 8.64
C SER A 32 -6.22 -9.78 7.77
N ALA A 33 -5.24 -10.61 7.42
CA ALA A 33 -5.47 -11.82 6.62
C ALA A 33 -6.41 -12.78 7.34
N LYS A 34 -6.20 -12.98 8.64
CA LYS A 34 -7.06 -13.84 9.47
C LYS A 34 -8.50 -13.32 9.52
N ALA A 35 -8.66 -12.01 9.71
CA ALA A 35 -9.98 -11.37 9.76
C ALA A 35 -10.74 -11.52 8.44
N ARG A 36 -10.02 -11.55 7.31
CA ARG A 36 -10.60 -11.73 5.98
C ARG A 36 -10.76 -13.21 5.59
N GLY A 37 -10.13 -14.13 6.33
CA GLY A 37 -10.13 -15.56 5.95
C GLY A 37 -9.29 -15.86 4.72
N GLU A 38 -8.17 -15.16 4.55
CA GLU A 38 -7.31 -15.25 3.35
C GLU A 38 -5.88 -15.61 3.69
N GLU A 39 -5.12 -16.00 2.65
CA GLU A 39 -3.67 -16.13 2.74
C GLU A 39 -3.04 -14.75 2.99
N LEU A 40 -1.95 -14.74 3.75
CA LEU A 40 -1.20 -13.50 4.02
C LEU A 40 -0.76 -12.80 2.74
N SER A 41 -0.32 -13.57 1.74
CA SER A 41 0.19 -13.05 0.47
C SER A 41 -0.87 -12.33 -0.38
N THR A 42 -2.16 -12.56 -0.12
CA THR A 42 -3.26 -11.87 -0.81
C THR A 42 -3.35 -10.40 -0.39
N GLY A 43 -2.89 -10.08 0.81
CA GLY A 43 -2.88 -8.72 1.30
C GLY A 43 -1.89 -7.86 0.53
N ALA A 44 -2.31 -6.65 0.17
CA ALA A 44 -1.44 -5.61 -0.36
C ALA A 44 -1.21 -4.59 0.75
N LYS A 45 -0.03 -4.61 1.34
CA LYS A 45 0.28 -3.65 2.40
C LYS A 45 0.96 -2.42 1.81
N ALA A 46 0.62 -1.27 2.37
CA ALA A 46 1.12 0.02 1.94
C ALA A 46 1.92 0.67 3.07
N ILE A 47 3.11 1.12 2.74
CA ILE A 47 4.05 1.70 3.70
C ILE A 47 4.51 3.05 3.16
N VAL A 48 4.46 4.08 4.00
CA VAL A 48 5.01 5.39 3.67
C VAL A 48 6.47 5.43 4.09
N MET A 49 7.33 5.79 3.17
CA MET A 49 8.77 5.88 3.40
C MET A 49 9.26 7.27 3.06
N LYS A 50 10.18 7.78 3.88
CA LYS A 50 10.85 9.05 3.59
C LYS A 50 12.18 8.76 2.93
N VAL A 51 12.32 9.20 1.69
CA VAL A 51 13.54 9.08 0.91
C VAL A 51 14.13 10.48 0.78
N GLN A 52 15.22 10.73 1.48
CA GLN A 52 15.84 12.04 1.64
C GLN A 52 14.83 13.00 2.30
N ASN A 53 14.27 13.94 1.58
CA ASN A 53 13.32 14.93 2.09
C ASN A 53 11.88 14.66 1.65
N ASP A 54 11.64 13.64 0.83
CA ASP A 54 10.35 13.38 0.21
C ASP A 54 9.73 12.07 0.68
N PHE A 55 8.41 12.04 0.76
CA PHE A 55 7.68 10.83 1.10
C PHE A 55 7.25 10.11 -0.16
N CYS A 56 7.23 8.80 -0.12
CA CYS A 56 6.67 7.95 -1.17
C CYS A 56 5.88 6.80 -0.55
N LEU A 57 5.03 6.20 -1.35
CA LEU A 57 4.20 5.08 -0.95
C LEU A 57 4.70 3.81 -1.63
N LEU A 58 4.99 2.79 -0.82
CA LEU A 58 5.46 1.49 -1.30
C LEU A 58 4.42 0.44 -1.01
N VAL A 59 4.04 -0.32 -2.03
CA VAL A 59 3.04 -1.39 -1.91
C VAL A 59 3.65 -2.71 -2.33
N LEU A 60 3.43 -3.74 -1.50
CA LEU A 60 3.98 -5.07 -1.75
C LEU A 60 3.07 -6.12 -1.10
N PRO A 61 3.19 -7.41 -1.51
CA PRO A 61 2.45 -8.47 -0.84
C PRO A 61 2.75 -8.49 0.66
N ALA A 62 1.72 -8.74 1.46
CA ALA A 62 1.82 -8.62 2.92
C ALA A 62 2.75 -9.65 3.57
N ASN A 63 3.14 -10.72 2.86
CA ASN A 63 4.11 -11.69 3.33
C ASN A 63 5.57 -11.27 3.06
N GLN A 64 5.77 -10.09 2.49
CA GLN A 64 7.11 -9.56 2.19
C GLN A 64 7.43 -8.34 3.05
N LYS A 65 8.71 -8.04 3.15
CA LYS A 65 9.22 -6.82 3.81
C LYS A 65 9.92 -5.95 2.78
N VAL A 66 9.94 -4.65 3.04
CA VAL A 66 10.68 -3.71 2.20
C VAL A 66 12.18 -3.88 2.47
N ASP A 67 12.96 -4.06 1.42
CA ASP A 67 14.41 -3.98 1.48
C ASP A 67 14.82 -2.54 1.20
N SER A 68 15.19 -1.82 2.24
CA SER A 68 15.54 -0.40 2.15
C SER A 68 16.75 -0.16 1.23
N ASN A 69 17.66 -1.11 1.14
CA ASN A 69 18.83 -0.99 0.25
C ASN A 69 18.41 -1.03 -1.22
N LYS A 70 17.44 -1.86 -1.57
CA LYS A 70 16.88 -1.90 -2.94
C LYS A 70 16.18 -0.60 -3.28
N VAL A 71 15.42 -0.02 -2.34
CA VAL A 71 14.76 1.27 -2.53
C VAL A 71 15.78 2.38 -2.74
N LYS A 72 16.81 2.41 -1.89
CA LYS A 72 17.88 3.40 -1.99
C LYS A 72 18.59 3.32 -3.34
N GLN A 73 18.91 2.10 -3.78
CA GLN A 73 19.59 1.88 -5.06
C GLN A 73 18.73 2.32 -6.24
N TYR A 74 17.43 2.01 -6.19
CA TYR A 74 16.50 2.44 -7.23
C TYR A 74 16.54 3.96 -7.42
N PHE A 75 16.43 4.73 -6.34
CA PHE A 75 16.43 6.20 -6.44
C PHE A 75 17.77 6.74 -6.88
N LYS A 76 18.87 6.13 -6.46
CA LYS A 76 20.21 6.49 -6.96
C LYS A 76 20.32 6.26 -8.47
N ASP A 77 19.79 5.14 -8.96
CA ASP A 77 19.79 4.81 -10.39
C ASP A 77 18.94 5.80 -11.20
N GLN A 78 17.95 6.43 -10.56
CA GLN A 78 17.13 7.48 -11.16
C GLN A 78 17.81 8.87 -11.10
N GLY A 79 19.05 8.92 -10.65
CA GLY A 79 19.82 10.17 -10.57
C GLY A 79 19.56 10.99 -9.33
N LYS A 80 18.90 10.43 -8.33
CA LYS A 80 18.63 11.14 -7.08
C LYS A 80 19.75 10.93 -6.08
N ARG A 81 20.07 11.99 -5.35
CA ARG A 81 21.04 11.92 -4.25
C ARG A 81 20.30 11.42 -3.01
N VAL A 82 20.60 10.20 -2.59
CA VAL A 82 19.96 9.59 -1.42
C VAL A 82 20.99 9.30 -0.34
N LYS A 83 20.97 10.08 0.72
CA LYS A 83 21.82 9.88 1.90
C LYS A 83 21.04 9.20 3.03
N LYS A 84 19.77 9.54 3.18
CA LYS A 84 18.92 9.04 4.25
C LYS A 84 17.64 8.46 3.69
N ILE A 85 17.28 7.29 4.22
CA ILE A 85 16.03 6.62 3.88
C ILE A 85 15.51 5.96 5.17
N ARG A 86 14.22 6.09 5.43
CA ARG A 86 13.58 5.48 6.60
C ARG A 86 12.08 5.41 6.41
N PHE A 87 11.44 4.58 7.20
CA PHE A 87 9.98 4.56 7.26
C PHE A 87 9.48 5.84 7.91
N ALA A 88 8.32 6.32 7.49
CA ALA A 88 7.65 7.43 8.15
C ALA A 88 7.32 7.01 9.58
N SER A 89 7.51 7.93 10.54
CA SER A 89 7.10 7.68 11.91
C SER A 89 5.57 7.71 12.02
N SER A 90 5.04 7.16 13.11
CA SER A 90 3.60 7.19 13.38
C SER A 90 3.07 8.63 13.44
N GLU A 91 3.86 9.53 14.00
CA GLU A 91 3.51 10.96 14.09
C GLU A 91 3.47 11.61 12.71
N GLU A 92 4.48 11.34 11.87
CA GLU A 92 4.52 11.85 10.50
C GLU A 92 3.34 11.33 9.69
N LEU A 93 3.04 10.04 9.81
CA LEU A 93 1.94 9.43 9.09
C LEU A 93 0.61 10.08 9.47
N LEU A 94 0.37 10.26 10.75
CA LEU A 94 -0.84 10.90 11.26
C LEU A 94 -0.93 12.35 10.79
N GLU A 95 0.16 13.10 10.91
CA GLU A 95 0.21 14.51 10.49
C GLU A 95 -0.01 14.67 8.99
N GLN A 96 0.64 13.83 8.18
CA GLN A 96 0.58 13.92 6.72
C GLN A 96 -0.73 13.40 6.13
N THR A 97 -1.29 12.36 6.68
CA THR A 97 -2.40 11.63 6.06
C THR A 97 -3.65 11.52 6.93
N GLY A 98 -3.55 11.74 8.22
CA GLY A 98 -4.63 11.46 9.16
C GLY A 98 -4.80 9.97 9.46
N LEU A 99 -3.88 9.12 8.99
CA LEU A 99 -3.97 7.67 9.11
C LEU A 99 -3.02 7.13 10.15
N VAL A 100 -3.30 5.92 10.60
CA VAL A 100 -2.43 5.16 11.50
C VAL A 100 -1.77 4.01 10.72
N SER A 101 -0.68 3.49 11.26
CA SER A 101 0.01 2.35 10.65
C SER A 101 -0.96 1.17 10.50
N GLY A 102 -0.90 0.51 9.36
CA GLY A 102 -1.79 -0.61 9.02
C GLY A 102 -3.08 -0.21 8.33
N SER A 103 -3.45 1.08 8.37
CA SER A 103 -4.69 1.55 7.71
C SER A 103 -4.44 2.18 6.34
N VAL A 104 -3.19 2.39 5.95
CA VAL A 104 -2.82 3.07 4.72
C VAL A 104 -3.26 2.27 3.50
N PRO A 105 -4.07 2.84 2.60
CA PRO A 105 -4.50 2.14 1.40
C PRO A 105 -3.41 2.20 0.32
N PRO A 106 -3.43 1.24 -0.63
CA PRO A 106 -2.39 1.14 -1.66
C PRO A 106 -2.62 2.08 -2.85
N PHE A 107 -2.98 3.33 -2.61
CA PHE A 107 -3.29 4.31 -3.66
C PHE A 107 -2.54 5.62 -3.45
N GLY A 108 -1.82 6.06 -4.47
CA GLY A 108 -1.29 7.41 -4.54
C GLY A 108 -2.38 8.38 -4.96
N HIS A 109 -2.06 9.35 -5.80
CA HIS A 109 -3.07 10.30 -6.29
C HIS A 109 -4.24 9.60 -6.97
N PRO A 110 -5.47 10.05 -6.76
CA PRO A 110 -5.89 11.23 -5.99
C PRO A 110 -6.18 10.94 -4.50
N ILE A 111 -5.93 9.71 -4.04
CA ILE A 111 -6.26 9.29 -2.67
C ILE A 111 -5.23 9.84 -1.68
N LEU A 112 -3.97 9.56 -1.92
CA LEU A 112 -2.85 10.10 -1.14
C LEU A 112 -1.89 10.83 -2.06
N ALA A 113 -1.38 11.96 -1.62
CA ALA A 113 -0.54 12.84 -2.44
C ALA A 113 0.92 12.38 -2.50
N TYR A 114 1.15 11.10 -2.78
CA TYR A 114 2.49 10.52 -2.86
C TYR A 114 2.71 9.76 -4.16
N PRO A 115 3.94 9.76 -4.69
CA PRO A 115 4.26 8.83 -5.75
C PRO A 115 4.12 7.39 -5.24
N LEU A 116 3.58 6.52 -6.09
CA LEU A 116 3.24 5.14 -5.75
C LEU A 116 4.18 4.18 -6.47
N PHE A 117 4.83 3.34 -5.69
CA PHE A 117 5.71 2.27 -6.19
C PHE A 117 5.18 0.93 -5.73
N VAL A 118 5.17 -0.04 -6.61
CA VAL A 118 4.63 -1.38 -6.33
C VAL A 118 5.67 -2.43 -6.68
N ASP A 119 5.88 -3.38 -5.77
CA ASP A 119 6.73 -4.53 -6.06
C ASP A 119 6.04 -5.43 -7.09
N PRO A 120 6.72 -5.81 -8.18
CA PRO A 120 6.11 -6.60 -9.26
C PRO A 120 5.53 -7.94 -8.81
N THR A 121 5.97 -8.49 -7.68
CA THR A 121 5.43 -9.76 -7.17
C THR A 121 3.96 -9.67 -6.79
N LEU A 122 3.44 -8.45 -6.57
CA LEU A 122 2.01 -8.26 -6.32
C LEU A 122 1.17 -8.77 -7.50
N LEU A 123 1.70 -8.67 -8.72
CA LEU A 123 1.02 -9.09 -9.94
C LEU A 123 0.81 -10.60 -10.04
N LYS A 124 1.47 -11.39 -9.20
CA LYS A 124 1.26 -12.84 -9.12
C LYS A 124 -0.09 -13.18 -8.49
N ASN A 125 -0.68 -12.26 -7.75
CA ASN A 125 -1.99 -12.43 -7.15
C ASN A 125 -3.07 -12.08 -8.16
N GLU A 126 -4.10 -12.91 -8.25
CA GLU A 126 -5.26 -12.65 -9.09
C GLU A 126 -6.09 -11.48 -8.55
N SER A 127 -6.18 -11.40 -7.23
CA SER A 127 -6.83 -10.30 -6.54
C SER A 127 -6.01 -9.88 -5.33
N ILE A 128 -6.24 -8.66 -4.86
CA ILE A 128 -5.58 -8.10 -3.69
C ILE A 128 -6.62 -7.60 -2.70
N SER A 129 -6.30 -7.75 -1.42
CA SER A 129 -7.10 -7.22 -0.33
C SER A 129 -6.28 -6.22 0.47
N PHE A 130 -6.91 -5.16 0.90
CA PHE A 130 -6.21 -4.10 1.63
C PHE A 130 -7.12 -3.40 2.62
N ASN A 131 -6.50 -2.80 3.63
CA ASN A 131 -7.21 -1.91 4.54
C ASN A 131 -7.45 -0.58 3.82
N ALA A 132 -8.68 -0.11 3.88
CA ALA A 132 -9.13 1.00 3.06
C ALA A 132 -9.21 2.33 3.84
N GLY A 133 -8.08 2.75 4.40
CA GLY A 133 -8.02 3.95 5.24
C GLY A 133 -8.61 3.71 6.63
N SER A 134 -8.69 2.45 7.05
CA SER A 134 -9.33 2.03 8.31
C SER A 134 -8.75 0.71 8.76
N LEU A 135 -8.72 0.47 10.07
CA LEU A 135 -8.35 -0.83 10.63
C LEU A 135 -9.53 -1.81 10.67
N THR A 136 -10.74 -1.35 10.36
CA THR A 136 -11.97 -2.14 10.46
C THR A 136 -12.66 -2.40 9.12
N LYS A 137 -12.17 -1.77 8.05
CA LYS A 137 -12.77 -1.90 6.71
C LYS A 137 -11.72 -2.29 5.69
N SER A 138 -11.98 -3.38 4.99
CA SER A 138 -11.13 -3.90 3.93
C SER A 138 -11.88 -3.94 2.60
N LEU A 139 -11.11 -3.81 1.52
CA LEU A 139 -11.61 -3.97 0.16
C LEU A 139 -10.79 -5.05 -0.54
N THR A 140 -11.45 -5.74 -1.47
CA THR A 140 -10.80 -6.71 -2.37
C THR A 140 -11.17 -6.34 -3.80
N ILE A 141 -10.17 -6.23 -4.65
CA ILE A 141 -10.33 -5.96 -6.09
C ILE A 141 -9.40 -6.86 -6.88
N SER A 142 -9.67 -7.03 -8.18
CA SER A 142 -8.73 -7.75 -9.03
C SER A 142 -7.44 -6.95 -9.19
N THR A 143 -6.33 -7.66 -9.31
CA THR A 143 -5.02 -7.03 -9.49
C THR A 143 -4.95 -6.27 -10.82
N VAL A 144 -5.61 -6.79 -11.85
CA VAL A 144 -5.70 -6.12 -13.16
C VAL A 144 -6.42 -4.77 -13.02
N ASP A 145 -7.52 -4.73 -12.28
CA ASP A 145 -8.27 -3.50 -12.05
C ASP A 145 -7.47 -2.50 -11.19
N TYR A 146 -6.74 -3.00 -10.20
CA TYR A 146 -5.86 -2.16 -9.40
C TYR A 146 -4.85 -1.43 -10.29
N GLU A 147 -4.22 -2.16 -11.19
CA GLU A 147 -3.23 -1.60 -12.11
C GLU A 147 -3.84 -0.53 -13.04
N LYS A 148 -5.12 -0.67 -13.38
CA LYS A 148 -5.82 0.30 -14.22
C LYS A 148 -6.06 1.64 -13.53
N VAL A 149 -6.38 1.63 -12.23
CA VAL A 149 -6.79 2.84 -11.51
C VAL A 149 -5.69 3.46 -10.66
N ALA A 150 -4.67 2.68 -10.31
CA ALA A 150 -3.52 3.17 -9.56
C ALA A 150 -2.45 3.61 -10.56
N ASP A 151 -1.92 4.81 -10.39
CA ASP A 151 -0.80 5.31 -11.20
C ASP A 151 0.50 4.75 -10.62
N VAL A 152 0.91 3.60 -11.11
CA VAL A 152 1.94 2.74 -10.48
C VAL A 152 3.25 2.80 -11.23
N THR A 153 4.35 2.87 -10.49
CA THR A 153 5.68 2.58 -11.00
C THR A 153 6.15 1.29 -10.33
N PHE A 154 6.57 0.31 -11.12
CA PHE A 154 7.03 -0.98 -10.60
C PHE A 154 8.55 -1.02 -10.46
N PHE A 155 9.03 -1.52 -9.33
CA PHE A 155 10.41 -1.96 -9.20
C PHE A 155 10.51 -2.97 -8.05
N ASP A 156 11.53 -3.82 -8.10
CA ASP A 156 11.77 -4.86 -7.11
C ASP A 156 12.34 -4.25 -5.82
N PHE A 157 11.60 -4.34 -4.71
CA PHE A 157 12.08 -3.87 -3.41
C PHE A 157 11.64 -4.76 -2.25
N GLY A 158 10.83 -5.77 -2.50
CA GLY A 158 10.36 -6.68 -1.47
C GLY A 158 11.30 -7.87 -1.28
N ILE A 159 11.34 -8.39 -0.05
CA ILE A 159 12.00 -9.66 0.27
C ILE A 159 11.07 -10.50 1.12
N VAL A 160 11.09 -11.81 0.88
CA VAL A 160 10.38 -12.77 1.72
C VAL A 160 11.26 -13.05 2.92
N PRO A 161 10.78 -12.85 4.16
CA PRO A 161 11.56 -13.18 5.35
C PRO A 161 11.85 -14.67 5.40
N SER A 162 13.09 -15.01 5.73
CA SER A 162 13.50 -16.40 5.88
C SER A 162 13.01 -17.00 7.19
#